data_338d5813b052034c7698808d23fdbe4b
#
_entry.id   338d5813b052034c7698808d23fdbe4b
#
_cell.length_a   1.000
_cell.length_b   1.000
_cell.length_c   1.000
_cell.angle_alpha   90.00
_cell.angle_beta   90.00
_cell.angle_gamma   90.00
#
_symmetry.space_group_name_H-M   'P 1'
#
loop_
_entity.id
_entity.type
_entity.pdbx_description
1 polymer ?
#
loop_
_entity_poly.entity_id
_entity_poly.type
_entity_poly.pdbx_seq_one_letter_code
_entity_poly.pdbx_strand_id
1 'polypeptide(L)'
;MKIVRIETIPLRIPFRTPFTMAAPHEKSRNSIDCLVVRIHTDEGISGIGETQAWRRQGSLEVLLNLQRTIREIYEPLLLGQSPLDINHLLSLLDAAAYKSLYAQAAVGDALYDLAARFHGVPVYRLLGGKCRDNVEVGMCVSIENDMQAMIDRAQKAYDAGYRHIRIKIGIDPEDDVKVAKAIREHFGDRVSLRADANAGLDYPNALRLLKKLEPYDFD
;
A
#
# COMPACT_ATOMS: atom_id res chain seq x y z
N MET A 1 21.11 -24.06 -3.91
CA MET A 1 20.79 -22.80 -3.17
C MET A 1 19.81 -23.10 -2.03
N LYS A 2 20.15 -22.69 -0.82
CA LYS A 2 19.32 -22.87 0.39
C LYS A 2 19.24 -21.57 1.18
N ILE A 3 18.11 -21.32 1.81
CA ILE A 3 17.94 -20.19 2.74
C ILE A 3 18.77 -20.44 3.99
N VAL A 4 19.64 -19.47 4.35
CA VAL A 4 20.54 -19.57 5.52
C VAL A 4 20.24 -18.56 6.61
N ARG A 5 19.55 -17.46 6.30
CA ARG A 5 19.19 -16.40 7.26
C ARG A 5 18.05 -15.54 6.72
N ILE A 6 17.18 -15.12 7.62
CA ILE A 6 16.15 -14.10 7.34
C ILE A 6 16.42 -12.90 8.26
N GLU A 7 16.59 -11.75 7.66
CA GLU A 7 16.82 -10.48 8.33
C GLU A 7 15.56 -9.62 8.27
N THR A 8 15.16 -9.04 9.39
CA THR A 8 14.02 -8.12 9.50
C THR A 8 14.53 -6.74 9.92
N ILE A 9 14.26 -5.72 9.11
CA ILE A 9 14.74 -4.36 9.29
C ILE A 9 13.51 -3.45 9.47
N PRO A 10 13.18 -3.06 10.71
CA PRO A 10 12.09 -2.13 10.97
C PRO A 10 12.51 -0.70 10.59
N LEU A 11 11.63 0.00 9.90
CA LEU A 11 11.83 1.37 9.45
C LEU A 11 10.67 2.24 9.87
N ARG A 12 10.95 3.49 10.26
CA ARG A 12 9.96 4.55 10.37
C ARG A 12 10.32 5.66 9.40
N ILE A 13 9.50 5.83 8.38
CA ILE A 13 9.74 6.77 7.28
C ILE A 13 8.87 8.01 7.51
N PRO A 14 9.45 9.20 7.76
CA PRO A 14 8.67 10.42 7.92
C PRO A 14 8.08 10.87 6.58
N PHE A 15 6.85 11.37 6.61
CA PHE A 15 6.27 12.04 5.45
C PHE A 15 6.84 13.44 5.29
N ARG A 16 6.97 13.91 4.05
CA ARG A 16 7.38 15.30 3.76
C ARG A 16 6.33 16.30 4.25
N THR A 17 5.07 15.93 4.20
CA THR A 17 3.93 16.70 4.72
C THR A 17 2.98 15.73 5.41
N PRO A 18 2.34 16.15 6.53
CA PRO A 18 1.31 15.34 7.17
C PRO A 18 0.24 14.90 6.18
N PHE A 19 -0.31 13.72 6.39
CA PHE A 19 -1.36 13.17 5.54
C PHE A 19 -2.62 12.91 6.36
N THR A 20 -3.74 13.55 5.99
CA THR A 20 -5.03 13.44 6.69
C THR A 20 -6.03 12.64 5.86
N MET A 21 -6.76 11.75 6.52
CA MET A 21 -7.79 10.90 5.94
C MET A 21 -8.95 10.70 6.92
N ALA A 22 -10.10 10.26 6.44
CA ALA A 22 -11.28 9.99 7.27
C ALA A 22 -11.24 8.65 8.03
N ALA A 23 -10.07 8.03 8.19
CA ALA A 23 -9.96 6.77 8.90
C ALA A 23 -10.42 6.93 10.37
N PRO A 24 -11.30 6.04 10.89
CA PRO A 24 -11.91 6.20 12.21
C PRO A 24 -10.92 6.32 13.37
N HIS A 25 -9.73 5.74 13.24
CA HIS A 25 -8.76 5.62 14.33
C HIS A 25 -7.44 6.34 14.11
N GLU A 26 -7.22 6.90 12.92
CA GLU A 26 -5.98 7.60 12.59
C GLU A 26 -6.23 8.65 11.52
N LYS A 27 -6.68 9.84 11.95
CA LYS A 27 -7.06 10.93 11.04
C LYS A 27 -5.86 11.58 10.36
N SER A 28 -4.72 11.70 11.05
CA SER A 28 -3.52 12.34 10.51
C SER A 28 -2.27 11.52 10.81
N ARG A 29 -1.37 11.43 9.83
CA ARG A 29 -0.08 10.71 9.92
C ARG A 29 1.08 11.60 9.54
N ASN A 30 2.15 11.48 10.31
CA ASN A 30 3.44 12.14 10.03
C ASN A 30 4.52 11.17 9.54
N SER A 31 4.27 9.87 9.67
CA SER A 31 5.20 8.81 9.30
C SER A 31 4.48 7.51 8.97
N ILE A 32 5.20 6.60 8.36
CA ILE A 32 4.77 5.23 8.10
C ILE A 32 5.79 4.26 8.70
N ASP A 33 5.29 3.22 9.37
CA ASP A 33 6.10 2.11 9.85
C ASP A 33 6.13 1.01 8.78
N CYS A 34 7.33 0.61 8.35
CA CYS A 34 7.56 -0.43 7.36
C CYS A 34 8.48 -1.51 7.92
N LEU A 35 8.36 -2.71 7.41
CA LEU A 35 9.27 -3.81 7.69
C LEU A 35 9.88 -4.29 6.38
N VAL A 36 11.19 -4.15 6.24
CA VAL A 36 11.94 -4.78 5.17
C VAL A 36 12.39 -6.15 5.62
N VAL A 37 12.20 -7.14 4.77
CA VAL A 37 12.67 -8.52 4.95
C VAL A 37 13.74 -8.81 3.91
N ARG A 38 14.87 -9.38 4.34
CA ARG A 38 15.92 -9.84 3.45
C ARG A 38 16.18 -11.32 3.70
N ILE A 39 16.05 -12.13 2.66
CA ILE A 39 16.35 -13.56 2.67
C ILE A 39 17.73 -13.78 2.08
N HIS A 40 18.61 -14.44 2.83
CA HIS A 40 19.96 -14.75 2.42
C HIS A 40 20.09 -16.23 2.09
N THR A 41 20.94 -16.55 1.08
CA THR A 41 21.21 -17.92 0.67
C THR A 41 22.69 -18.29 0.85
N ASP A 42 22.97 -19.60 0.84
CA ASP A 42 24.32 -20.18 0.86
C ASP A 42 25.14 -19.85 -0.40
N GLU A 43 24.50 -19.41 -1.48
CA GLU A 43 25.17 -18.99 -2.73
C GLU A 43 25.43 -17.47 -2.79
N GLY A 44 25.16 -16.72 -1.72
CA GLY A 44 25.40 -15.29 -1.65
C GLY A 44 24.33 -14.42 -2.35
N ILE A 45 23.35 -15.03 -3.00
CA ILE A 45 22.20 -14.30 -3.56
C ILE A 45 21.26 -13.98 -2.42
N SER A 46 20.69 -12.77 -2.43
CA SER A 46 19.66 -12.37 -1.47
C SER A 46 18.48 -11.69 -2.18
N GLY A 47 17.29 -11.87 -1.62
CA GLY A 47 16.07 -11.20 -2.07
C GLY A 47 15.52 -10.29 -0.98
N ILE A 48 14.81 -9.24 -1.39
CA ILE A 48 14.25 -8.21 -0.52
C ILE A 48 12.76 -8.12 -0.76
N GLY A 49 11.99 -8.08 0.35
CA GLY A 49 10.57 -7.76 0.35
C GLY A 49 10.25 -6.72 1.40
N GLU A 50 9.10 -6.10 1.29
CA GLU A 50 8.66 -5.05 2.20
C GLU A 50 7.19 -5.23 2.53
N THR A 51 6.81 -4.81 3.73
CA THR A 51 5.42 -4.61 4.10
C THR A 51 5.24 -3.39 4.97
N GLN A 52 4.08 -2.77 4.86
CA GLN A 52 3.69 -1.67 5.73
C GLN A 52 2.98 -2.22 6.97
N ALA A 53 3.44 -1.82 8.15
CA ALA A 53 2.72 -2.09 9.39
C ALA A 53 1.53 -1.12 9.54
N TRP A 54 0.38 -1.52 9.04
CA TRP A 54 -0.81 -0.68 9.06
C TRP A 54 -1.58 -0.83 10.37
N ARG A 55 -1.60 0.24 11.16
CA ARG A 55 -2.38 0.30 12.40
C ARG A 55 -3.87 0.51 12.10
N ARG A 56 -4.56 -0.54 11.62
CA ARG A 56 -6.03 -0.54 11.64
C ARG A 56 -6.55 -1.05 12.98
N GLN A 57 -7.71 -0.55 13.41
CA GLN A 57 -8.39 -1.10 14.58
C GLN A 57 -8.60 -2.61 14.41
N GLY A 58 -8.18 -3.38 15.41
CA GLY A 58 -8.26 -4.84 15.38
C GLY A 58 -7.20 -5.54 14.56
N SER A 59 -6.29 -4.84 13.88
CA SER A 59 -5.14 -5.46 13.25
C SER A 59 -4.06 -5.77 14.27
N LEU A 60 -3.67 -7.03 14.36
CA LEU A 60 -2.50 -7.47 15.14
C LEU A 60 -1.19 -7.37 14.35
N GLU A 61 -1.24 -7.02 13.07
CA GLU A 61 -0.07 -6.91 12.19
C GLU A 61 0.63 -5.54 12.36
N VAL A 62 0.94 -5.20 13.60
CA VAL A 62 1.83 -4.08 13.94
C VAL A 62 3.28 -4.52 13.80
N LEU A 63 4.19 -3.57 13.64
CA LEU A 63 5.60 -3.81 13.33
C LEU A 63 6.26 -4.89 14.21
N LEU A 64 6.02 -4.84 15.51
CA LEU A 64 6.58 -5.82 16.45
C LEU A 64 6.05 -7.25 16.20
N ASN A 65 4.74 -7.37 15.93
CA ASN A 65 4.14 -8.68 15.69
C ASN A 65 4.56 -9.25 14.33
N LEU A 66 4.72 -8.40 13.30
CA LEU A 66 5.27 -8.81 12.01
C LEU A 66 6.69 -9.39 12.17
N GLN A 67 7.55 -8.67 12.88
CA GLN A 67 8.91 -9.17 13.18
C GLN A 67 8.89 -10.49 13.93
N ARG A 68 8.03 -10.59 14.95
CA ARG A 68 7.90 -11.79 15.76
C ARG A 68 7.39 -12.97 14.94
N THR A 69 6.35 -12.77 14.13
CA THR A 69 5.83 -13.82 13.23
C THR A 69 6.91 -14.34 12.30
N ILE A 70 7.69 -13.43 11.70
CA ILE A 70 8.75 -13.82 10.78
C ILE A 70 9.87 -14.57 11.49
N ARG A 71 10.34 -14.09 12.64
CA ARG A 71 11.49 -14.69 13.35
C ARG A 71 11.13 -15.98 14.08
N GLU A 72 9.97 -16.03 14.75
CA GLU A 72 9.63 -17.16 15.61
C GLU A 72 8.85 -18.25 14.88
N ILE A 73 8.13 -17.90 13.80
CA ILE A 73 7.27 -18.87 13.09
C ILE A 73 7.82 -19.17 11.68
N TYR A 74 8.11 -18.14 10.87
CA TYR A 74 8.45 -18.35 9.47
C TYR A 74 9.91 -18.77 9.26
N GLU A 75 10.85 -18.11 9.93
CA GLU A 75 12.27 -18.40 9.75
C GLU A 75 12.62 -19.89 10.04
N PRO A 76 12.14 -20.53 11.13
CA PRO A 76 12.40 -21.95 11.37
C PRO A 76 11.87 -22.88 10.26
N LEU A 77 10.78 -22.51 9.58
CA LEU A 77 10.19 -23.29 8.49
C LEU A 77 10.95 -23.11 7.17
N LEU A 78 11.57 -21.96 6.99
CA LEU A 78 12.22 -21.58 5.73
C LEU A 78 13.72 -21.93 5.69
N LEU A 79 14.39 -21.96 6.84
CA LEU A 79 15.82 -22.29 6.91
C LEU A 79 16.10 -23.67 6.31
N GLY A 80 17.11 -23.72 5.44
CA GLY A 80 17.53 -24.93 4.72
C GLY A 80 16.67 -25.30 3.52
N GLN A 81 15.53 -24.64 3.31
CA GLN A 81 14.65 -24.85 2.15
C GLN A 81 15.23 -24.18 0.89
N SER A 82 14.78 -24.65 -0.27
CA SER A 82 15.05 -24.02 -1.56
C SER A 82 14.15 -22.79 -1.71
N PRO A 83 14.68 -21.57 -1.87
CA PRO A 83 13.88 -20.37 -2.07
C PRO A 83 13.15 -20.33 -3.44
N LEU A 84 13.44 -21.27 -4.33
CA LEU A 84 12.79 -21.35 -5.65
C LEU A 84 11.44 -22.08 -5.59
N ASP A 85 11.17 -22.83 -4.51
CA ASP A 85 9.90 -23.54 -4.30
C ASP A 85 8.83 -22.62 -3.70
N ILE A 86 8.65 -21.43 -4.29
CA ILE A 86 7.88 -20.31 -3.74
C ILE A 86 6.47 -20.71 -3.30
N ASN A 87 5.71 -21.40 -4.16
CA ASN A 87 4.32 -21.78 -3.85
C ASN A 87 4.25 -22.75 -2.67
N HIS A 88 5.20 -23.68 -2.57
CA HIS A 88 5.29 -24.61 -1.44
C HIS A 88 5.58 -23.84 -0.15
N LEU A 89 6.58 -22.94 -0.17
CA LEU A 89 6.96 -22.15 1.00
C LEU A 89 5.81 -21.24 1.45
N LEU A 90 5.13 -20.54 0.53
CA LEU A 90 3.97 -19.70 0.87
C LEU A 90 2.83 -20.53 1.48
N SER A 91 2.59 -21.74 1.00
CA SER A 91 1.60 -22.63 1.60
C SER A 91 1.96 -23.06 3.03
N LEU A 92 3.25 -23.30 3.32
CA LEU A 92 3.72 -23.58 4.68
C LEU A 92 3.49 -22.38 5.62
N LEU A 93 3.78 -21.15 5.13
CA LEU A 93 3.57 -19.94 5.93
C LEU A 93 2.09 -19.67 6.22
N ASP A 94 1.22 -19.89 5.24
CA ASP A 94 -0.23 -19.73 5.39
C ASP A 94 -0.80 -20.70 6.43
N ALA A 95 -0.34 -21.94 6.41
CA ALA A 95 -0.74 -22.96 7.39
C ALA A 95 -0.21 -22.68 8.81
N ALA A 96 0.97 -22.03 8.93
CA ALA A 96 1.63 -21.82 10.21
C ALA A 96 1.12 -20.60 10.99
N ALA A 97 0.67 -19.54 10.30
CA ALA A 97 0.24 -18.29 10.95
C ALA A 97 -1.04 -17.74 10.30
N TYR A 98 -2.18 -18.07 10.90
CA TYR A 98 -3.49 -17.68 10.40
C TYR A 98 -3.64 -16.16 10.26
N LYS A 99 -4.02 -15.70 9.06
CA LYS A 99 -4.24 -14.30 8.69
C LYS A 99 -3.06 -13.34 8.92
N SER A 100 -1.83 -13.84 8.92
CA SER A 100 -0.62 -13.00 8.96
C SER A 100 -0.21 -12.54 7.56
N LEU A 101 -1.15 -11.88 6.87
CA LEU A 101 -1.04 -11.57 5.43
C LEU A 101 0.10 -10.59 5.13
N TYR A 102 0.36 -9.62 6.00
CA TYR A 102 1.44 -8.65 5.79
C TYR A 102 2.82 -9.27 6.00
N ALA A 103 2.97 -10.13 7.01
CA ALA A 103 4.21 -10.87 7.19
C ALA A 103 4.47 -11.82 6.02
N GLN A 104 3.42 -12.54 5.56
CA GLN A 104 3.50 -13.43 4.41
C GLN A 104 3.83 -12.68 3.12
N ALA A 105 3.22 -11.51 2.88
CA ALA A 105 3.52 -10.69 1.72
C ALA A 105 4.99 -10.26 1.68
N ALA A 106 5.55 -9.75 2.79
CA ALA A 106 6.95 -9.34 2.86
C ALA A 106 7.92 -10.49 2.57
N VAL A 107 7.65 -11.68 3.09
CA VAL A 107 8.48 -12.87 2.82
C VAL A 107 8.27 -13.35 1.38
N GLY A 108 7.04 -13.34 0.87
CA GLY A 108 6.72 -13.71 -0.51
C GLY A 108 7.41 -12.82 -1.53
N ASP A 109 7.38 -11.50 -1.33
CA ASP A 109 8.08 -10.53 -2.17
C ASP A 109 9.59 -10.79 -2.18
N ALA A 110 10.18 -11.09 -1.00
CA ALA A 110 11.60 -11.43 -0.89
C ALA A 110 11.94 -12.75 -1.63
N LEU A 111 11.06 -13.75 -1.60
CA LEU A 111 11.25 -15.00 -2.35
C LEU A 111 11.18 -14.78 -3.86
N TYR A 112 10.21 -13.98 -4.34
CA TYR A 112 10.10 -13.63 -5.76
C TYR A 112 11.28 -12.80 -6.24
N ASP A 113 11.75 -11.80 -5.47
CA ASP A 113 12.94 -11.01 -5.81
C ASP A 113 14.19 -11.89 -5.87
N LEU A 114 14.35 -12.82 -4.93
CA LEU A 114 15.45 -13.77 -4.90
C LEU A 114 15.43 -14.70 -6.13
N ALA A 115 14.29 -15.30 -6.44
CA ALA A 115 14.14 -16.19 -7.58
C ALA A 115 14.39 -15.45 -8.90
N ALA A 116 13.91 -14.20 -9.02
CA ALA A 116 14.14 -13.37 -10.18
C ALA A 116 15.65 -13.04 -10.38
N ARG A 117 16.33 -12.70 -9.29
CA ARG A 117 17.80 -12.50 -9.30
C ARG A 117 18.56 -13.76 -9.66
N PHE A 118 18.17 -14.91 -9.11
CA PHE A 118 18.79 -16.20 -9.46
C PHE A 118 18.65 -16.52 -10.95
N HIS A 119 17.47 -16.30 -11.54
CA HIS A 119 17.23 -16.53 -12.96
C HIS A 119 17.72 -15.39 -13.88
N GLY A 120 18.20 -14.28 -13.33
CA GLY A 120 18.63 -13.11 -14.11
C GLY A 120 17.51 -12.42 -14.88
N VAL A 121 16.26 -12.47 -14.36
CA VAL A 121 15.08 -11.89 -14.99
C VAL A 121 14.34 -10.95 -14.04
N PRO A 122 13.59 -9.96 -14.53
CA PRO A 122 12.73 -9.16 -13.68
C PRO A 122 11.53 -9.98 -13.17
N VAL A 123 11.02 -9.66 -11.96
CA VAL A 123 9.95 -10.39 -11.26
C VAL A 123 8.70 -10.59 -12.14
N TYR A 124 8.31 -9.60 -12.95
CA TYR A 124 7.12 -9.76 -13.81
C TYR A 124 7.22 -10.94 -14.80
N ARG A 125 8.44 -11.41 -15.13
CA ARG A 125 8.62 -12.61 -15.97
C ARG A 125 8.20 -13.87 -15.24
N LEU A 126 8.43 -13.93 -13.93
CA LEU A 126 8.00 -15.05 -13.09
C LEU A 126 6.47 -15.04 -12.87
N LEU A 127 5.84 -13.87 -13.01
CA LEU A 127 4.40 -13.68 -12.82
C LEU A 127 3.59 -13.79 -14.13
N GLY A 128 4.14 -14.41 -15.16
CA GLY A 128 3.44 -14.65 -16.43
C GLY A 128 3.77 -13.67 -17.55
N GLY A 129 4.67 -12.71 -17.33
CA GLY A 129 5.18 -11.81 -18.33
C GLY A 129 4.56 -10.41 -18.34
N LYS A 130 4.91 -9.63 -19.31
CA LYS A 130 4.57 -8.21 -19.41
C LYS A 130 3.22 -8.02 -20.11
N CYS A 131 2.29 -7.35 -19.43
CA CYS A 131 0.98 -7.01 -20.00
C CYS A 131 0.96 -5.62 -20.65
N ARG A 132 1.78 -4.67 -20.15
CA ARG A 132 1.83 -3.28 -20.63
C ARG A 132 3.20 -2.66 -20.34
N ASP A 133 3.53 -1.59 -21.06
CA ASP A 133 4.79 -0.88 -20.88
C ASP A 133 4.76 0.07 -19.67
N ASN A 134 3.63 0.73 -19.47
CA ASN A 134 3.43 1.73 -18.44
C ASN A 134 2.14 1.50 -17.68
N VAL A 135 2.12 1.93 -16.43
CA VAL A 135 0.91 2.02 -15.58
C VAL A 135 0.78 3.47 -15.13
N GLU A 136 -0.36 4.07 -15.40
CA GLU A 136 -0.65 5.41 -14.92
C GLU A 136 -0.84 5.40 -13.40
N VAL A 137 -0.20 6.35 -12.73
CA VAL A 137 -0.25 6.48 -11.27
C VAL A 137 -1.10 7.70 -10.91
N GLY A 138 -2.01 7.50 -9.96
CA GLY A 138 -2.82 8.58 -9.41
C GLY A 138 -2.14 9.27 -8.22
N MET A 139 -2.41 10.56 -8.07
CA MET A 139 -2.00 11.33 -6.89
C MET A 139 -3.12 11.41 -5.87
N CYS A 140 -2.79 11.22 -4.60
CA CYS A 140 -3.74 11.34 -3.50
C CYS A 140 -3.66 12.74 -2.90
N VAL A 141 -4.79 13.44 -2.85
CA VAL A 141 -4.94 14.73 -2.18
C VAL A 141 -5.49 14.46 -0.78
N SER A 142 -4.72 14.88 0.23
CA SER A 142 -5.06 14.82 1.64
C SER A 142 -6.23 15.76 1.97
N ILE A 143 -7.01 15.45 3.01
CA ILE A 143 -7.98 16.40 3.56
C ILE A 143 -7.21 17.54 4.23
N GLU A 144 -7.53 18.76 3.88
CA GLU A 144 -6.98 19.98 4.46
C GLU A 144 -8.11 20.91 4.90
N ASN A 145 -7.83 21.80 5.85
CA ASN A 145 -8.82 22.78 6.32
C ASN A 145 -9.09 23.89 5.31
N ASP A 146 -8.15 24.08 4.38
CA ASP A 146 -8.24 25.09 3.30
C ASP A 146 -8.46 24.39 1.96
N MET A 147 -9.59 24.69 1.33
CA MET A 147 -9.95 24.16 0.01
C MET A 147 -8.94 24.60 -1.06
N GLN A 148 -8.42 25.84 -0.99
CA GLN A 148 -7.45 26.32 -1.94
C GLN A 148 -6.15 25.51 -1.86
N ALA A 149 -5.71 25.13 -0.67
CA ALA A 149 -4.54 24.27 -0.50
C ALA A 149 -4.74 22.88 -1.13
N MET A 150 -5.96 22.34 -1.11
CA MET A 150 -6.29 21.08 -1.80
C MET A 150 -6.21 21.24 -3.33
N ILE A 151 -6.76 22.34 -3.88
CA ILE A 151 -6.69 22.65 -5.31
C ILE A 151 -5.24 22.85 -5.74
N ASP A 152 -4.45 23.61 -4.99
CA ASP A 152 -3.02 23.87 -5.28
C ASP A 152 -2.20 22.57 -5.27
N ARG A 153 -2.51 21.64 -4.36
CA ARG A 153 -1.88 20.33 -4.32
C ARG A 153 -2.26 19.48 -5.55
N ALA A 154 -3.54 19.49 -5.93
CA ALA A 154 -4.00 18.83 -7.14
C ALA A 154 -3.36 19.46 -8.40
N GLN A 155 -3.21 20.80 -8.45
CA GLN A 155 -2.55 21.49 -9.54
C GLN A 155 -1.06 21.10 -9.65
N LYS A 156 -0.33 21.07 -8.54
CA LYS A 156 1.06 20.58 -8.51
C LYS A 156 1.19 19.15 -9.02
N ALA A 157 0.23 18.28 -8.68
CA ALA A 157 0.20 16.93 -9.21
C ALA A 157 -0.04 16.92 -10.73
N TYR A 158 -1.01 17.71 -11.21
CA TYR A 158 -1.30 17.84 -12.63
C TYR A 158 -0.08 18.36 -13.42
N ASP A 159 0.61 19.37 -12.91
CA ASP A 159 1.82 19.95 -13.52
C ASP A 159 2.98 18.93 -13.54
N ALA A 160 3.04 18.03 -12.54
CA ALA A 160 3.98 16.90 -12.49
C ALA A 160 3.61 15.75 -13.44
N GLY A 161 2.49 15.85 -14.19
CA GLY A 161 2.07 14.87 -15.18
C GLY A 161 0.99 13.89 -14.72
N TYR A 162 0.54 13.94 -13.46
CA TYR A 162 -0.56 13.08 -12.98
C TYR A 162 -1.88 13.49 -13.67
N ARG A 163 -2.69 12.49 -14.03
CA ARG A 163 -4.01 12.67 -14.64
C ARG A 163 -5.12 12.01 -13.84
N HIS A 164 -4.78 11.22 -12.83
CA HIS A 164 -5.70 10.60 -11.89
C HIS A 164 -5.52 11.25 -10.52
N ILE A 165 -6.55 11.93 -10.02
CA ILE A 165 -6.56 12.60 -8.73
C ILE A 165 -7.52 11.88 -7.81
N ARG A 166 -7.03 11.38 -6.69
CA ARG A 166 -7.84 10.78 -5.65
C ARG A 166 -7.98 11.73 -4.48
N ILE A 167 -9.19 12.20 -4.23
CA ILE A 167 -9.51 13.03 -3.07
C ILE A 167 -9.95 12.16 -1.89
N LYS A 168 -9.53 12.57 -0.69
CA LYS A 168 -10.00 11.98 0.56
C LYS A 168 -11.30 12.65 0.96
N ILE A 169 -12.30 11.84 1.32
CA ILE A 169 -13.64 12.25 1.74
C ILE A 169 -14.04 11.51 3.03
N GLY A 170 -15.19 11.87 3.63
CA GLY A 170 -15.83 11.08 4.69
C GLY A 170 -15.64 11.65 6.11
N ILE A 171 -15.16 12.90 6.25
CA ILE A 171 -15.17 13.63 7.53
C ILE A 171 -16.42 14.48 7.64
N ASP A 172 -16.68 15.35 6.65
CA ASP A 172 -17.87 16.17 6.54
C ASP A 172 -18.45 16.08 5.11
N PRO A 173 -19.65 15.48 4.94
CA PRO A 173 -20.24 15.29 3.62
C PRO A 173 -20.53 16.58 2.83
N GLU A 174 -20.78 17.71 3.53
CA GLU A 174 -21.02 18.98 2.84
C GLU A 174 -19.72 19.57 2.30
N ASP A 175 -18.64 19.47 3.06
CA ASP A 175 -17.33 19.93 2.60
C ASP A 175 -16.75 18.98 1.52
N ASP A 176 -16.98 17.67 1.61
CA ASP A 176 -16.63 16.70 0.60
C ASP A 176 -17.23 17.05 -0.77
N VAL A 177 -18.51 17.45 -0.80
CA VAL A 177 -19.18 17.88 -2.04
C VAL A 177 -18.60 19.19 -2.57
N LYS A 178 -18.31 20.16 -1.69
CA LYS A 178 -17.69 21.45 -2.11
C LYS A 178 -16.31 21.22 -2.73
N VAL A 179 -15.49 20.34 -2.11
CA VAL A 179 -14.15 20.01 -2.63
C VAL A 179 -14.26 19.30 -3.98
N ALA A 180 -15.15 18.31 -4.11
CA ALA A 180 -15.39 17.62 -5.36
C ALA A 180 -15.77 18.58 -6.48
N LYS A 181 -16.73 19.48 -6.21
CA LYS A 181 -17.16 20.54 -7.11
C LYS A 181 -15.99 21.43 -7.53
N ALA A 182 -15.25 21.98 -6.57
CA ALA A 182 -14.16 22.91 -6.83
C ALA A 182 -13.05 22.29 -7.67
N ILE A 183 -12.68 21.04 -7.41
CA ILE A 183 -11.66 20.32 -8.19
C ILE A 183 -12.17 20.04 -9.61
N ARG A 184 -13.44 19.59 -9.76
CA ARG A 184 -14.01 19.34 -11.08
C ARG A 184 -14.14 20.64 -11.89
N GLU A 185 -14.58 21.75 -11.30
CA GLU A 185 -14.64 23.06 -11.95
C GLU A 185 -13.26 23.57 -12.36
N HIS A 186 -12.23 23.34 -11.54
CA HIS A 186 -10.86 23.76 -11.84
C HIS A 186 -10.22 22.98 -13.00
N PHE A 187 -10.40 21.66 -13.03
CA PHE A 187 -9.75 20.79 -14.02
C PHE A 187 -10.65 20.43 -15.21
N GLY A 188 -11.98 20.50 -15.09
CA GLY A 188 -12.89 19.95 -16.08
C GLY A 188 -12.60 18.46 -16.30
N ASP A 189 -12.64 17.99 -17.54
CA ASP A 189 -12.39 16.60 -17.92
C ASP A 189 -10.90 16.26 -18.11
N ARG A 190 -10.00 17.20 -17.77
CA ARG A 190 -8.54 16.99 -17.89
C ARG A 190 -7.97 15.99 -16.93
N VAL A 191 -8.70 15.63 -15.87
CA VAL A 191 -8.33 14.65 -14.86
C VAL A 191 -9.48 13.71 -14.54
N SER A 192 -9.14 12.45 -14.29
CA SER A 192 -10.03 11.48 -13.69
C SER A 192 -10.06 11.71 -12.17
N LEU A 193 -11.25 11.66 -11.56
CA LEU A 193 -11.42 11.86 -10.12
C LEU A 193 -11.83 10.56 -9.44
N ARG A 194 -11.21 10.28 -8.31
CA ARG A 194 -11.58 9.20 -7.39
C ARG A 194 -11.82 9.73 -6.00
N ALA A 195 -12.78 9.13 -5.30
CA ALA A 195 -13.09 9.44 -3.92
C ALA A 195 -12.74 8.25 -3.02
N ASP A 196 -12.12 8.54 -1.86
CA ASP A 196 -11.72 7.50 -0.90
C ASP A 196 -12.06 7.95 0.53
N ALA A 197 -13.09 7.34 1.12
CA ALA A 197 -13.53 7.61 2.48
C ALA A 197 -12.73 6.85 3.56
N ASN A 198 -11.79 5.99 3.20
CA ASN A 198 -10.98 5.20 4.13
C ASN A 198 -11.77 4.48 5.23
N ALA A 199 -12.93 3.92 4.89
CA ALA A 199 -13.88 3.31 5.81
C ALA A 199 -14.42 4.27 6.90
N GLY A 200 -14.39 5.59 6.65
CA GLY A 200 -14.93 6.62 7.54
C GLY A 200 -16.46 6.77 7.48
N LEU A 201 -17.13 6.11 6.54
CA LEU A 201 -18.58 6.17 6.35
C LEU A 201 -19.22 4.81 6.55
N ASP A 202 -20.41 4.80 7.16
CA ASP A 202 -21.32 3.68 7.11
C ASP A 202 -22.10 3.63 5.78
N TYR A 203 -22.80 2.54 5.52
CA TYR A 203 -23.53 2.34 4.26
C TYR A 203 -24.57 3.45 3.95
N PRO A 204 -25.47 3.86 4.90
CA PRO A 204 -26.44 4.91 4.62
C PRO A 204 -25.78 6.27 4.30
N ASN A 205 -24.71 6.63 5.00
CA ASN A 205 -24.00 7.88 4.79
C ASN A 205 -23.19 7.85 3.48
N ALA A 206 -22.53 6.72 3.17
CA ALA A 206 -21.84 6.53 1.91
C ALA A 206 -22.82 6.68 0.72
N LEU A 207 -23.98 6.02 0.77
CA LEU A 207 -24.97 6.12 -0.31
C LEU A 207 -25.49 7.55 -0.51
N ARG A 208 -25.75 8.29 0.59
CA ARG A 208 -26.18 9.69 0.50
C ARG A 208 -25.11 10.58 -0.10
N LEU A 209 -23.85 10.41 0.31
CA LEU A 209 -22.74 11.18 -0.22
C LEU A 209 -22.48 10.87 -1.69
N LEU A 210 -22.46 9.60 -2.09
CA LEU A 210 -22.26 9.19 -3.48
C LEU A 210 -23.29 9.81 -4.42
N LYS A 211 -24.58 9.85 -4.02
CA LYS A 211 -25.63 10.54 -4.80
C LYS A 211 -25.37 12.03 -4.98
N LYS A 212 -24.76 12.70 -3.99
CA LYS A 212 -24.39 14.11 -4.09
C LYS A 212 -23.13 14.33 -4.95
N LEU A 213 -22.26 13.32 -5.04
CA LEU A 213 -21.05 13.36 -5.83
C LEU A 213 -21.26 12.97 -7.31
N GLU A 214 -22.36 12.30 -7.63
CA GLU A 214 -22.68 11.84 -8.99
C GLU A 214 -22.52 12.93 -10.08
N PRO A 215 -22.94 14.21 -9.87
CA PRO A 215 -22.79 15.27 -10.88
C PRO A 215 -21.33 15.64 -11.20
N TYR A 216 -20.36 15.19 -10.40
CA TYR A 216 -18.95 15.54 -10.57
C TYR A 216 -18.13 14.43 -11.23
N ASP A 217 -18.78 13.40 -11.78
CA ASP A 217 -18.21 12.35 -12.62
C ASP A 217 -16.95 11.69 -12.01
N PHE A 218 -17.17 10.94 -10.91
CA PHE A 218 -16.13 10.12 -10.28
C PHE A 218 -16.05 8.74 -10.92
N ASP A 219 -14.81 8.23 -11.13
CA ASP A 219 -14.52 6.87 -11.58
C ASP A 219 -14.91 5.79 -10.56
#